data_6d42f514c0bd293bd0ed1601ee53f9e8
#
_entry.id   6d42f514c0bd293bd0ed1601ee53f9e8
#
_cell.length_a   1.000
_cell.length_b   1.000
_cell.length_c   1.000
_cell.angle_alpha   90.00
_cell.angle_beta   90.00
_cell.angle_gamma   90.00
#
_symmetry.space_group_name_H-M   'P 1'
#
loop_
_entity.id
_entity.type
_entity.pdbx_description
1 polymer ?
#
loop_
_entity_poly.entity_id
_entity_poly.type
_entity_poly.pdbx_seq_one_letter_code
_entity_poly.pdbx_strand_id
1 'polypeptide(L)'
;MANLKEIRNRIASIGSTMQITSAMKMVSAAKLKKAQDAITAMRPYSSKLTELLQNLSATLDSDAGGAYSKQRDLSKVLLVVVTSNRGLCGGFNSSVIKETVQNITANYQDIHVDLLTIGKKGNDILSKTYPVIDIRNNIYDELTFEKVAEVAEKIMHLYVDGTYDKIEIIYNRFKNAATQIPQVEQFLP
;
A
#
# COMPACT_ATOMS: atom_id res chain seq x y z
N MET A 1 -5.11 -52.62 -6.94
CA MET A 1 -4.22 -52.56 -5.76
C MET A 1 -3.03 -51.68 -6.10
N ALA A 2 -2.75 -50.64 -5.31
CA ALA A 2 -1.61 -49.77 -5.55
C ALA A 2 -0.30 -50.56 -5.49
N ASN A 3 0.55 -50.40 -6.51
CA ASN A 3 1.81 -51.12 -6.59
C ASN A 3 2.78 -50.54 -5.51
N LEU A 4 3.48 -51.42 -4.78
CA LEU A 4 4.41 -51.07 -3.73
C LEU A 4 5.47 -50.03 -4.20
N LYS A 5 5.89 -50.12 -5.44
CA LYS A 5 6.78 -49.16 -6.13
C LYS A 5 6.15 -47.80 -6.26
N GLU A 6 4.88 -47.73 -6.60
CA GLU A 6 4.14 -46.44 -6.71
C GLU A 6 4.02 -45.74 -5.36
N ILE A 7 3.73 -46.49 -4.29
CA ILE A 7 3.65 -45.96 -2.93
C ILE A 7 5.02 -45.42 -2.48
N ARG A 8 6.12 -46.15 -2.74
CA ARG A 8 7.46 -45.66 -2.42
C ARG A 8 7.82 -44.39 -3.16
N ASN A 9 7.52 -44.32 -4.44
CA ASN A 9 7.73 -43.11 -5.24
C ASN A 9 6.93 -41.92 -4.70
N ARG A 10 5.70 -42.16 -4.27
CA ARG A 10 4.83 -41.15 -3.69
C ARG A 10 5.35 -40.62 -2.35
N ILE A 11 5.84 -41.51 -1.49
CA ILE A 11 6.51 -41.16 -0.21
C ILE A 11 7.74 -40.30 -0.49
N ALA A 12 8.60 -40.68 -1.42
CA ALA A 12 9.80 -39.92 -1.78
C ALA A 12 9.45 -38.55 -2.32
N SER A 13 8.44 -38.46 -3.20
CA SER A 13 7.95 -37.18 -3.75
C SER A 13 7.39 -36.24 -2.67
N ILE A 14 6.56 -36.78 -1.77
CA ILE A 14 6.02 -36.01 -0.64
C ILE A 14 7.14 -35.54 0.30
N GLY A 15 8.14 -36.41 0.59
CA GLY A 15 9.30 -36.04 1.37
C GLY A 15 10.09 -34.87 0.78
N SER A 16 10.35 -34.90 -0.53
CA SER A 16 11.03 -33.82 -1.25
C SER A 16 10.20 -32.53 -1.22
N THR A 17 8.89 -32.63 -1.44
CA THR A 17 7.98 -31.45 -1.38
C THR A 17 7.97 -30.84 0.01
N MET A 18 7.95 -31.66 1.06
CA MET A 18 8.02 -31.19 2.44
C MET A 18 9.32 -30.43 2.74
N GLN A 19 10.47 -30.94 2.27
CA GLN A 19 11.75 -30.26 2.44
C GLN A 19 11.77 -28.89 1.74
N ILE A 20 11.30 -28.83 0.48
CA ILE A 20 11.19 -27.57 -0.29
C ILE A 20 10.28 -26.58 0.44
N THR A 21 9.12 -27.04 0.88
CA THR A 21 8.14 -26.17 1.58
C THR A 21 8.72 -25.66 2.91
N SER A 22 9.45 -26.50 3.64
CA SER A 22 10.14 -26.11 4.87
C SER A 22 11.20 -25.03 4.60
N ALA A 23 12.00 -25.19 3.55
CA ALA A 23 12.97 -24.18 3.14
C ALA A 23 12.30 -22.85 2.76
N MET A 24 11.21 -22.91 1.98
CA MET A 24 10.42 -21.72 1.62
C MET A 24 9.83 -21.02 2.85
N LYS A 25 9.38 -21.77 3.86
CA LYS A 25 8.89 -21.22 5.13
C LYS A 25 9.99 -20.45 5.86
N MET A 26 11.21 -21.00 5.94
CA MET A 26 12.35 -20.34 6.59
C MET A 26 12.72 -19.03 5.89
N VAL A 27 12.80 -19.03 4.57
CA VAL A 27 13.09 -17.81 3.78
C VAL A 27 12.00 -16.75 3.97
N SER A 28 10.73 -17.17 3.95
CA SER A 28 9.60 -16.25 4.16
C SER A 28 9.60 -15.66 5.57
N ALA A 29 9.90 -16.47 6.59
CA ALA A 29 10.02 -16.01 7.97
C ALA A 29 11.16 -14.98 8.14
N ALA A 30 12.31 -15.21 7.51
CA ALA A 30 13.43 -14.27 7.55
C ALA A 30 13.08 -12.93 6.89
N LYS A 31 12.40 -12.96 5.72
CA LYS A 31 11.92 -11.75 5.04
C LYS A 31 10.88 -11.01 5.88
N LEU A 32 9.93 -11.72 6.48
CA LEU A 32 8.93 -11.12 7.36
C LEU A 32 9.58 -10.46 8.56
N LYS A 33 10.53 -11.13 9.22
CA LYS A 33 11.27 -10.55 10.35
C LYS A 33 11.99 -9.27 9.96
N LYS A 34 12.72 -9.27 8.84
CA LYS A 34 13.40 -8.07 8.34
C LYS A 34 12.42 -6.89 8.12
N ALA A 35 11.25 -7.16 7.54
CA ALA A 35 10.24 -6.14 7.33
C ALA A 35 9.62 -5.64 8.65
N GLN A 36 9.40 -6.54 9.61
CA GLN A 36 8.90 -6.17 10.95
C GLN A 36 9.92 -5.31 11.71
N ASP A 37 11.18 -5.67 11.68
CA ASP A 37 12.25 -4.90 12.34
C ASP A 37 12.33 -3.49 11.73
N ALA A 38 12.26 -3.39 10.39
CA ALA A 38 12.27 -2.11 9.69
C ALA A 38 11.07 -1.21 10.06
N ILE A 39 9.85 -1.73 10.05
CA ILE A 39 8.67 -0.93 10.41
C ILE A 39 8.67 -0.53 11.88
N THR A 40 9.16 -1.41 12.77
CA THR A 40 9.26 -1.09 14.20
C THR A 40 10.26 0.02 14.46
N ALA A 41 11.38 0.03 13.74
CA ALA A 41 12.37 1.10 13.82
C ALA A 41 11.86 2.44 13.25
N MET A 42 11.06 2.40 12.19
CA MET A 42 10.53 3.60 11.53
C MET A 42 9.37 4.27 12.31
N ARG A 43 8.56 3.50 13.02
CA ARG A 43 7.34 4.01 13.69
C ARG A 43 7.57 5.19 14.64
N PRO A 44 8.54 5.16 15.55
CA PRO A 44 8.77 6.29 16.47
C PRO A 44 9.11 7.58 15.72
N TYR A 45 9.91 7.46 14.66
CA TYR A 45 10.29 8.60 13.82
C TYR A 45 9.07 9.17 13.07
N SER A 46 8.30 8.33 12.39
CA SER A 46 7.08 8.74 11.68
C SER A 46 6.07 9.40 12.64
N SER A 47 5.81 8.77 13.79
CA SER A 47 4.87 9.32 14.78
C SER A 47 5.31 10.69 15.30
N LYS A 48 6.63 10.88 15.51
CA LYS A 48 7.15 12.15 15.98
C LYS A 48 7.10 13.24 14.91
N LEU A 49 7.34 12.90 13.66
CA LEU A 49 7.16 13.84 12.54
C LEU A 49 5.68 14.26 12.40
N THR A 50 4.76 13.32 12.50
CA THR A 50 3.31 13.63 12.45
C THR A 50 2.92 14.57 13.58
N GLU A 51 3.37 14.32 14.80
CA GLU A 51 3.13 15.20 15.95
C GLU A 51 3.70 16.62 15.72
N LEU A 52 4.91 16.72 15.19
CA LEU A 52 5.53 18.01 14.87
C LEU A 52 4.75 18.76 13.80
N LEU A 53 4.32 18.08 12.73
CA LEU A 53 3.53 18.69 11.67
C LEU A 53 2.17 19.16 12.18
N GLN A 54 1.48 18.38 13.01
CA GLN A 54 0.22 18.76 13.63
C GLN A 54 0.37 19.99 14.51
N ASN A 55 1.42 20.04 15.32
CA ASN A 55 1.70 21.20 16.20
C ASN A 55 2.01 22.45 15.38
N LEU A 56 2.81 22.33 14.31
CA LEU A 56 3.10 23.46 13.41
C LEU A 56 1.85 23.93 12.70
N SER A 57 1.04 23.02 12.16
CA SER A 57 -0.21 23.38 11.48
C SER A 57 -1.21 24.06 12.41
N ALA A 58 -1.25 23.69 13.69
CA ALA A 58 -2.10 24.33 14.69
C ALA A 58 -1.64 25.74 15.08
N THR A 59 -0.38 26.08 14.86
CA THR A 59 0.20 27.39 15.19
C THR A 59 0.27 28.35 13.99
N LEU A 60 0.08 27.84 12.78
CA LEU A 60 0.07 28.64 11.55
C LEU A 60 -1.36 29.13 11.26
N ASP A 61 -1.52 30.44 11.06
CA ASP A 61 -2.75 30.98 10.53
C ASP A 61 -3.03 30.41 9.14
N SER A 62 -4.30 30.30 8.76
CA SER A 62 -4.76 29.69 7.50
C SER A 62 -4.05 30.22 6.24
N ASP A 63 -3.55 31.45 6.26
CA ASP A 63 -2.79 32.08 5.17
C ASP A 63 -1.29 31.73 5.19
N ALA A 64 -0.76 31.29 6.33
CA ALA A 64 0.65 30.94 6.50
C ALA A 64 0.93 29.43 6.27
N GLY A 65 -0.09 28.61 6.12
CA GLY A 65 0.02 27.14 6.03
C GLY A 65 0.69 26.59 4.76
N GLY A 66 1.05 27.45 3.82
CA GLY A 66 1.77 27.07 2.60
C GLY A 66 0.90 26.33 1.56
N ALA A 67 1.53 25.97 0.45
CA ALA A 67 0.86 25.39 -0.72
C ALA A 67 0.20 24.03 -0.45
N TYR A 68 0.67 23.28 0.56
CA TYR A 68 0.23 21.92 0.87
C TYR A 68 -0.98 21.86 1.82
N SER A 69 -1.28 22.92 2.55
CA SER A 69 -2.43 23.00 3.48
C SER A 69 -3.62 23.77 2.93
N LYS A 70 -3.52 24.28 1.69
CA LYS A 70 -4.58 25.07 1.05
C LYS A 70 -5.77 24.18 0.73
N GLN A 71 -6.85 24.30 1.49
CA GLN A 71 -8.11 23.62 1.17
C GLN A 71 -8.76 24.22 -0.08
N ARG A 72 -9.35 23.36 -0.89
CA ARG A 72 -10.07 23.71 -2.13
C ARG A 72 -11.42 23.05 -2.14
N ASP A 73 -12.34 23.58 -2.95
CA ASP A 73 -13.60 22.91 -3.24
C ASP A 73 -13.31 21.57 -3.93
N LEU A 74 -13.91 20.51 -3.44
CA LEU A 74 -13.62 19.15 -3.84
C LEU A 74 -14.24 18.83 -5.20
N SER A 75 -13.44 18.76 -6.24
CA SER A 75 -13.83 18.38 -7.60
C SER A 75 -13.05 17.19 -8.15
N LYS A 76 -11.78 17.06 -7.75
CA LYS A 76 -10.90 15.97 -8.19
C LYS A 76 -10.11 15.38 -7.04
N VAL A 77 -10.12 14.05 -6.93
CA VAL A 77 -9.44 13.30 -5.88
C VAL A 77 -8.45 12.31 -6.50
N LEU A 78 -7.25 12.23 -5.93
CA LEU A 78 -6.30 11.18 -6.23
C LEU A 78 -6.25 10.17 -5.08
N LEU A 79 -6.52 8.91 -5.37
CA LEU A 79 -6.34 7.83 -4.41
C LEU A 79 -5.07 7.03 -4.73
N VAL A 80 -4.14 7.03 -3.81
CA VAL A 80 -2.90 6.25 -3.88
C VAL A 80 -3.15 4.88 -3.25
N VAL A 81 -3.26 3.85 -4.07
CA VAL A 81 -3.65 2.50 -3.61
C VAL A 81 -2.42 1.60 -3.51
N VAL A 82 -2.09 1.17 -2.30
CA VAL A 82 -0.89 0.37 -2.01
C VAL A 82 -1.26 -1.10 -1.84
N THR A 83 -0.83 -1.93 -2.79
CA THR A 83 -1.01 -3.38 -2.79
C THR A 83 0.31 -4.09 -3.04
N SER A 84 0.34 -5.41 -3.01
CA SER A 84 1.53 -6.19 -3.35
C SER A 84 1.61 -6.50 -4.86
N ASN A 85 2.83 -6.87 -5.32
CA ASN A 85 3.03 -7.39 -6.67
C ASN A 85 2.60 -8.85 -6.82
N ARG A 86 2.56 -9.61 -5.71
CA ARG A 86 2.32 -11.05 -5.72
C ARG A 86 0.99 -11.40 -5.06
N GLY A 87 0.43 -12.53 -5.47
CA GLY A 87 -0.73 -13.14 -4.81
C GLY A 87 -0.34 -14.10 -3.68
N LEU A 88 -1.27 -14.98 -3.32
CA LEU A 88 -1.14 -15.98 -2.25
C LEU A 88 -0.85 -15.36 -0.87
N CYS A 89 -1.41 -14.20 -0.62
CA CYS A 89 -1.28 -13.43 0.63
C CYS A 89 -2.63 -13.33 1.39
N GLY A 90 -3.49 -14.31 1.24
CA GLY A 90 -4.84 -14.27 1.85
C GLY A 90 -5.65 -13.07 1.37
N GLY A 91 -6.32 -12.40 2.29
CA GLY A 91 -7.13 -11.21 2.02
C GLY A 91 -6.36 -9.89 1.85
N PHE A 92 -5.02 -9.90 1.88
CA PHE A 92 -4.21 -8.68 1.92
C PHE A 92 -4.53 -7.70 0.79
N ASN A 93 -4.52 -8.15 -0.46
CA ASN A 93 -4.81 -7.27 -1.60
C ASN A 93 -6.30 -6.98 -1.73
N SER A 94 -7.14 -7.99 -1.55
CA SER A 94 -8.59 -7.84 -1.70
C SER A 94 -9.21 -6.92 -0.66
N SER A 95 -8.67 -6.84 0.54
CA SER A 95 -9.15 -5.90 1.56
C SER A 95 -8.88 -4.45 1.17
N VAL A 96 -7.68 -4.12 0.67
CA VAL A 96 -7.35 -2.76 0.19
C VAL A 96 -8.20 -2.39 -1.03
N ILE A 97 -8.35 -3.31 -1.99
CA ILE A 97 -9.17 -3.06 -3.19
C ILE A 97 -10.63 -2.80 -2.79
N LYS A 98 -11.18 -3.62 -1.89
CA LYS A 98 -12.55 -3.43 -1.37
C LYS A 98 -12.71 -2.10 -0.65
N GLU A 99 -11.76 -1.75 0.20
CA GLU A 99 -11.73 -0.47 0.92
C GLU A 99 -11.71 0.71 -0.07
N THR A 100 -10.88 0.62 -1.12
CA THR A 100 -10.83 1.64 -2.18
C THR A 100 -12.18 1.84 -2.84
N VAL A 101 -12.84 0.76 -3.26
CA VAL A 101 -14.16 0.82 -3.91
C VAL A 101 -15.22 1.37 -2.96
N GLN A 102 -15.19 0.94 -1.69
CA GLN A 102 -16.11 1.44 -0.66
C GLN A 102 -15.90 2.94 -0.40
N ASN A 103 -14.65 3.39 -0.30
CA ASN A 103 -14.34 4.81 -0.10
C ASN A 103 -14.83 5.66 -1.27
N ILE A 104 -14.61 5.23 -2.51
CA ILE A 104 -15.10 5.93 -3.69
C ILE A 104 -16.62 6.02 -3.66
N THR A 105 -17.30 4.90 -3.43
CA THR A 105 -18.76 4.83 -3.45
C THR A 105 -19.40 5.63 -2.30
N ALA A 106 -18.77 5.68 -1.13
CA ALA A 106 -19.32 6.37 0.03
C ALA A 106 -19.07 7.88 0.00
N ASN A 107 -17.89 8.31 -0.47
CA ASN A 107 -17.42 9.68 -0.27
C ASN A 107 -17.27 10.49 -1.58
N TYR A 108 -17.22 9.84 -2.75
CA TYR A 108 -16.82 10.47 -4.01
C TYR A 108 -17.74 10.14 -5.20
N GLN A 109 -19.06 9.95 -4.96
CA GLN A 109 -20.01 9.54 -6.01
C GLN A 109 -20.06 10.51 -7.21
N ASP A 110 -20.02 11.82 -6.93
CA ASP A 110 -20.14 12.88 -7.95
C ASP A 110 -18.81 13.61 -8.19
N ILE A 111 -17.71 13.02 -7.75
CA ILE A 111 -16.38 13.60 -7.79
C ILE A 111 -15.50 12.78 -8.74
N HIS A 112 -14.69 13.47 -9.54
CA HIS A 112 -13.74 12.78 -10.41
C HIS A 112 -12.63 12.13 -9.57
N VAL A 113 -12.50 10.81 -9.68
CA VAL A 113 -11.50 10.04 -8.94
C VAL A 113 -10.53 9.39 -9.91
N ASP A 114 -9.26 9.71 -9.75
CA ASP A 114 -8.15 9.02 -10.40
C ASP A 114 -7.37 8.18 -9.40
N LEU A 115 -6.75 7.12 -9.89
CA LEU A 115 -5.92 6.22 -9.06
C LEU A 115 -4.44 6.32 -9.44
N LEU A 116 -3.58 6.28 -8.43
CA LEU A 116 -2.18 5.93 -8.56
C LEU A 116 -1.97 4.60 -7.83
N THR A 117 -1.50 3.58 -8.54
CA THR A 117 -1.34 2.26 -7.95
C THR A 117 0.11 1.93 -7.64
N ILE A 118 0.38 1.56 -6.40
CA ILE A 118 1.65 0.98 -5.96
C ILE A 118 1.41 -0.51 -5.76
N GLY A 119 1.97 -1.32 -6.65
CA GLY A 119 1.78 -2.76 -6.66
C GLY A 119 0.81 -3.25 -7.74
N LYS A 120 1.22 -4.37 -8.36
CA LYS A 120 0.55 -4.94 -9.53
C LYS A 120 -0.89 -5.39 -9.23
N LYS A 121 -1.15 -5.98 -8.06
CA LYS A 121 -2.44 -6.61 -7.77
C LYS A 121 -3.61 -5.64 -7.65
N GLY A 122 -3.37 -4.44 -7.16
CA GLY A 122 -4.35 -3.36 -7.17
C GLY A 122 -4.64 -2.89 -8.59
N ASN A 123 -3.58 -2.65 -9.37
CA ASN A 123 -3.71 -2.22 -10.75
C ASN A 123 -4.49 -3.24 -11.62
N ASP A 124 -4.17 -4.53 -11.54
CA ASP A 124 -4.80 -5.59 -12.35
C ASP A 124 -6.34 -5.63 -12.22
N ILE A 125 -6.86 -5.14 -11.10
CA ILE A 125 -8.30 -5.15 -10.80
C ILE A 125 -8.91 -3.77 -10.99
N LEU A 126 -8.33 -2.74 -10.36
CA LEU A 126 -8.93 -1.40 -10.31
C LEU A 126 -8.89 -0.67 -11.65
N SER A 127 -7.87 -0.89 -12.47
CA SER A 127 -7.75 -0.28 -13.81
C SER A 127 -8.86 -0.70 -14.79
N LYS A 128 -9.64 -1.73 -14.46
CA LYS A 128 -10.79 -2.17 -15.27
C LYS A 128 -12.01 -1.26 -15.09
N THR A 129 -12.06 -0.52 -13.98
CA THR A 129 -13.24 0.27 -13.60
C THR A 129 -12.91 1.74 -13.40
N TYR A 130 -11.70 2.05 -12.96
CA TYR A 130 -11.28 3.40 -12.62
C TYR A 130 -10.08 3.84 -13.45
N PRO A 131 -9.95 5.13 -13.79
CA PRO A 131 -8.77 5.65 -14.46
C PRO A 131 -7.54 5.56 -13.54
N VAL A 132 -6.44 5.02 -14.07
CA VAL A 132 -5.16 4.91 -13.37
C VAL A 132 -4.15 5.81 -14.08
N ILE A 133 -3.68 6.83 -13.40
CA ILE A 133 -2.76 7.84 -13.97
C ILE A 133 -1.30 7.42 -13.90
N ASP A 134 -0.95 6.56 -12.93
CA ASP A 134 0.42 6.07 -12.78
C ASP A 134 0.45 4.70 -12.09
N ILE A 135 1.45 3.89 -12.45
CA ILE A 135 1.63 2.52 -11.95
C ILE A 135 3.06 2.35 -11.47
N ARG A 136 3.25 2.12 -10.18
CA ARG A 136 4.56 1.97 -9.52
C ARG A 136 4.77 0.54 -9.00
N ASN A 137 4.89 -0.42 -9.93
CA ASN A 137 5.09 -1.83 -9.57
C ASN A 137 6.54 -2.15 -9.17
N ASN A 138 7.50 -1.40 -9.70
CA ASN A 138 8.93 -1.62 -9.51
C ASN A 138 9.49 -1.11 -8.18
N ILE A 139 8.72 -0.36 -7.40
CA ILE A 139 9.16 0.20 -6.12
C ILE A 139 9.57 -0.91 -5.12
N TYR A 140 8.98 -2.11 -5.25
CA TYR A 140 9.28 -3.25 -4.37
C TYR A 140 10.53 -4.05 -4.76
N ASP A 141 11.08 -3.82 -5.94
CA ASP A 141 12.29 -4.51 -6.40
C ASP A 141 13.50 -4.00 -5.63
N GLU A 142 13.49 -2.70 -5.36
CA GLU A 142 14.50 -2.01 -4.57
C GLU A 142 13.85 -0.86 -3.81
N LEU A 143 13.48 -1.11 -2.56
CA LEU A 143 12.82 -0.13 -1.71
C LEU A 143 13.83 0.79 -1.05
N THR A 144 14.14 1.92 -1.70
CA THR A 144 15.03 2.97 -1.19
C THR A 144 14.25 4.24 -0.89
N PHE A 145 14.83 5.12 -0.08
CA PHE A 145 14.25 6.42 0.24
C PHE A 145 14.03 7.24 -1.03
N GLU A 146 15.01 7.26 -1.93
CA GLU A 146 14.99 8.06 -3.17
C GLU A 146 13.80 7.68 -4.06
N LYS A 147 13.54 6.38 -4.24
CA LYS A 147 12.42 5.89 -5.05
C LYS A 147 11.05 6.22 -4.43
N VAL A 148 10.96 6.19 -3.11
CA VAL A 148 9.73 6.58 -2.41
C VAL A 148 9.55 8.09 -2.46
N ALA A 149 10.63 8.86 -2.28
CA ALA A 149 10.63 10.32 -2.36
C ALA A 149 10.18 10.80 -3.75
N GLU A 150 10.68 10.19 -4.83
CA GLU A 150 10.24 10.50 -6.21
C GLU A 150 8.72 10.39 -6.38
N VAL A 151 8.11 9.34 -5.82
CA VAL A 151 6.66 9.14 -5.89
C VAL A 151 5.94 10.17 -5.03
N ALA A 152 6.43 10.44 -3.82
CA ALA A 152 5.86 11.42 -2.92
C ALA A 152 5.92 12.85 -3.50
N GLU A 153 7.06 13.25 -4.05
CA GLU A 153 7.26 14.54 -4.71
C GLU A 153 6.31 14.72 -5.91
N LYS A 154 6.19 13.68 -6.75
CA LYS A 154 5.22 13.71 -7.86
C LYS A 154 3.79 13.96 -7.36
N ILE A 155 3.37 13.25 -6.32
CA ILE A 155 2.04 13.41 -5.72
C ILE A 155 1.86 14.82 -5.15
N MET A 156 2.88 15.32 -4.46
CA MET A 156 2.89 16.67 -3.89
C MET A 156 2.80 17.75 -4.98
N HIS A 157 3.51 17.60 -6.09
CA HIS A 157 3.41 18.52 -7.23
C HIS A 157 2.01 18.52 -7.86
N LEU A 158 1.39 17.35 -8.06
CA LEU A 158 0.02 17.26 -8.58
C LEU A 158 -0.99 18.01 -7.71
N TYR A 159 -0.76 18.05 -6.40
CA TYR A 159 -1.58 18.83 -5.48
C TYR A 159 -1.29 20.33 -5.58
N VAL A 160 -0.03 20.75 -5.55
CA VAL A 160 0.37 22.16 -5.61
C VAL A 160 -0.10 22.81 -6.92
N ASP A 161 0.03 22.09 -8.03
CA ASP A 161 -0.41 22.54 -9.37
C ASP A 161 -1.95 22.62 -9.52
N GLY A 162 -2.70 22.17 -8.51
CA GLY A 162 -4.17 22.21 -8.54
C GLY A 162 -4.81 21.14 -9.44
N THR A 163 -4.05 20.10 -9.82
CA THR A 163 -4.59 18.96 -10.59
C THR A 163 -5.56 18.15 -9.76
N TYR A 164 -5.30 18.02 -8.46
CA TYR A 164 -6.18 17.37 -7.48
C TYR A 164 -6.37 18.27 -6.26
N ASP A 165 -7.59 18.23 -5.71
CA ASP A 165 -7.99 19.01 -4.55
C ASP A 165 -7.76 18.25 -3.24
N LYS A 166 -7.71 16.92 -3.33
CA LYS A 166 -7.46 16.02 -2.19
C LYS A 166 -6.69 14.80 -2.64
N ILE A 167 -5.78 14.33 -1.78
CA ILE A 167 -5.03 13.10 -2.01
C ILE A 167 -5.11 12.21 -0.78
N GLU A 168 -5.53 10.98 -0.96
CA GLU A 168 -5.61 9.97 0.09
C GLU A 168 -4.76 8.75 -0.27
N ILE A 169 -4.20 8.11 0.77
CA ILE A 169 -3.45 6.85 0.64
C ILE A 169 -4.29 5.73 1.25
N ILE A 170 -4.50 4.66 0.50
CA ILE A 170 -5.24 3.48 0.94
C ILE A 170 -4.29 2.30 1.00
N TYR A 171 -4.13 1.74 2.18
CA TYR A 171 -3.16 0.67 2.44
C TYR A 171 -3.57 -0.22 3.62
N ASN A 172 -2.89 -1.34 3.78
CA ASN A 172 -3.03 -2.17 4.97
C ASN A 172 -2.01 -1.76 6.03
N ARG A 173 -2.48 -1.16 7.12
CA ARG A 173 -1.64 -0.86 8.28
C ARG A 173 -1.26 -2.16 8.99
N PHE A 174 0.03 -2.39 9.15
CA PHE A 174 0.54 -3.55 9.85
C PHE A 174 0.27 -3.46 11.36
N LYS A 175 -0.49 -4.40 11.89
CA LYS A 175 -0.69 -4.58 13.34
C LYS A 175 0.21 -5.70 13.88
N ASN A 176 0.14 -6.88 13.27
CA ASN A 176 0.99 -8.04 13.55
C ASN A 176 0.99 -8.98 12.33
N ALA A 177 1.74 -10.07 12.41
CA ALA A 177 1.85 -11.03 11.31
C ALA A 177 0.51 -11.63 10.84
N ALA A 178 -0.48 -11.73 11.72
CA ALA A 178 -1.78 -12.31 11.41
C ALA A 178 -2.84 -11.26 11.03
N THR A 179 -2.65 -10.00 11.43
CA THR A 179 -3.68 -8.97 11.32
C THR A 179 -3.12 -7.72 10.65
N GLN A 180 -3.73 -7.34 9.54
CA GLN A 180 -3.57 -6.06 8.88
C GLN A 180 -4.91 -5.33 8.91
N ILE A 181 -4.87 -4.01 8.99
CA ILE A 181 -6.07 -3.17 9.08
C ILE A 181 -6.08 -2.27 7.84
N PRO A 182 -7.06 -2.43 6.93
CA PRO A 182 -7.24 -1.47 5.84
C PRO A 182 -7.44 -0.07 6.42
N GLN A 183 -6.77 0.89 5.85
CA GLN A 183 -6.81 2.28 6.30
C GLN A 183 -6.83 3.21 5.10
N VAL A 184 -7.68 4.22 5.19
CA VAL A 184 -7.67 5.40 4.35
C VAL A 184 -7.04 6.53 5.17
N GLU A 185 -6.00 7.12 4.66
CA GLU A 185 -5.26 8.19 5.31
C GLU A 185 -5.17 9.39 4.38
N GLN A 186 -5.58 10.55 4.86
CA GLN A 186 -5.44 11.79 4.11
C GLN A 186 -3.96 12.17 4.05
N PHE A 187 -3.45 12.38 2.83
CA PHE A 187 -2.07 12.79 2.59
C PHE A 187 -1.97 14.30 2.36
N LEU A 188 -2.87 14.84 1.55
CA LEU A 188 -2.99 16.28 1.27
C LEU A 188 -4.46 16.67 1.09
N PRO A 189 -4.88 17.86 1.50
CA PRO A 189 -4.21 18.87 2.32
C PRO A 189 -3.85 18.43 3.69
#